data_589f14a960c44e8776ea8254bcaeb919
#
_entry.id   589f14a960c44e8776ea8254bcaeb919
#
_cell.length_a   1.000
_cell.length_b   1.000
_cell.length_c   1.000
_cell.angle_alpha   90.00
_cell.angle_beta   90.00
_cell.angle_gamma   90.00
#
_symmetry.space_group_name_H-M   'P 1'
#
loop_
_entity.id
_entity.type
_entity.pdbx_description
1 polymer ?
#
loop_
_entity_poly.entity_id
_entity_poly.type
_entity_poly.pdbx_seq_one_letter_code
_entity_poly.pdbx_strand_id
1 'polypeptide(L)'
;DTLAHGVFNLSSPDIPLERNEKYSSNDYIPFGNNNLFPQAIAEINRNSPIHRGIMNMKTHFLKGKGFSTEKDNKKLSEWLLRANNKNESAITVCAKLMKDKVHSGNAYVEIVTDKKRSFVNIFHKDYTTCRLSKDAKSILIHGDWENYQSKKGEVKIIPIYPQFKEEDGFLRSIIHIKTYEPQFNYYGVSDWIAAMNAAVICYKTSKWNLSRLDN
;
A
#
# COMPACT_ATOMS: atom_id res chain seq x y z
N ASP A 1 -31.13 -34.98 -11.28
CA ASP A 1 -30.41 -33.71 -11.48
C ASP A 1 -30.50 -32.87 -10.19
N THR A 2 -29.61 -33.11 -9.25
CA THR A 2 -29.46 -32.31 -8.06
C THR A 2 -28.61 -31.09 -8.41
N LEU A 3 -29.26 -29.94 -8.63
CA LEU A 3 -28.60 -28.65 -8.70
C LEU A 3 -27.87 -28.41 -7.37
N ALA A 4 -26.55 -28.49 -7.39
CA ALA A 4 -25.74 -28.10 -6.24
C ALA A 4 -25.90 -26.58 -6.02
N HIS A 5 -26.76 -26.20 -5.09
CA HIS A 5 -26.87 -24.82 -4.65
C HIS A 5 -25.63 -24.47 -3.83
N GLY A 6 -24.59 -24.00 -4.50
CA GLY A 6 -23.46 -23.38 -3.81
C GLY A 6 -23.92 -22.10 -3.14
N VAL A 7 -24.00 -22.08 -1.82
CA VAL A 7 -24.22 -20.85 -1.06
C VAL A 7 -22.95 -20.03 -1.12
N PHE A 8 -22.91 -19.03 -2.02
CA PHE A 8 -21.81 -18.06 -2.06
C PHE A 8 -22.01 -17.02 -0.96
N ASN A 9 -21.10 -16.99 -0.01
CA ASN A 9 -21.08 -15.91 0.97
C ASN A 9 -20.66 -14.60 0.27
N LEU A 10 -21.63 -13.69 0.11
CA LEU A 10 -21.44 -12.38 -0.54
C LEU A 10 -20.95 -11.29 0.43
N SER A 11 -20.50 -11.66 1.63
CA SER A 11 -19.95 -10.65 2.53
C SER A 11 -18.78 -9.93 1.85
N SER A 12 -18.92 -8.61 1.73
CA SER A 12 -17.79 -7.73 1.37
C SER A 12 -16.84 -7.65 2.57
N PRO A 13 -15.53 -7.42 2.35
CA PRO A 13 -14.65 -7.06 3.46
C PRO A 13 -15.23 -5.84 4.18
N ASP A 14 -15.36 -5.90 5.48
CA ASP A 14 -15.83 -4.78 6.29
C ASP A 14 -14.92 -3.58 6.05
N ILE A 15 -15.51 -2.43 5.72
CA ILE A 15 -14.77 -1.18 5.65
C ILE A 15 -14.28 -0.88 7.08
N PRO A 16 -12.97 -0.74 7.30
CA PRO A 16 -12.45 -0.51 8.64
C PRO A 16 -12.98 0.82 9.18
N LEU A 17 -13.71 0.76 10.27
CA LEU A 17 -14.08 1.94 11.05
C LEU A 17 -13.01 2.13 12.12
N GLU A 18 -12.34 3.27 12.14
CA GLU A 18 -11.25 3.58 13.09
C GLU A 18 -11.61 3.49 14.57
N ARG A 19 -12.89 3.40 14.90
CA ARG A 19 -13.36 3.34 16.29
C ARG A 19 -12.78 2.17 17.10
N ASN A 20 -12.30 1.10 16.44
CA ASN A 20 -11.78 -0.11 17.07
C ASN A 20 -10.25 -0.17 17.15
N GLU A 21 -9.54 0.80 16.57
CA GLU A 21 -8.07 0.75 16.45
C GLU A 21 -7.34 1.00 17.77
N LYS A 22 -7.96 1.68 18.73
CA LYS A 22 -7.32 2.06 20.00
C LYS A 22 -7.04 0.93 20.99
N TYR A 23 -7.64 -0.24 20.82
CA TYR A 23 -7.68 -1.29 21.86
C TYR A 23 -6.84 -2.52 21.53
N SER A 24 -5.95 -2.44 20.57
CA SER A 24 -5.05 -3.56 20.28
C SER A 24 -3.96 -3.67 21.36
N SER A 25 -3.80 -4.85 21.93
CA SER A 25 -2.63 -5.26 22.72
C SER A 25 -1.37 -5.39 21.83
N ASN A 26 -1.50 -5.15 20.55
CA ASN A 26 -0.44 -5.28 19.55
C ASN A 26 0.52 -4.08 19.58
N ASP A 27 1.71 -4.27 19.03
CA ASP A 27 2.72 -3.23 18.87
C ASP A 27 2.41 -2.25 17.72
N TYR A 28 1.34 -2.52 16.96
CA TYR A 28 0.90 -1.77 15.79
C TYR A 28 -0.60 -1.45 15.86
N ILE A 29 -1.00 -0.46 15.06
CA ILE A 29 -2.41 -0.12 14.82
C ILE A 29 -2.92 -1.02 13.70
N PRO A 30 -3.93 -1.89 13.95
CA PRO A 30 -4.45 -2.79 12.92
C PRO A 30 -5.14 -2.00 11.80
N PHE A 31 -5.05 -2.51 10.58
CA PHE A 31 -5.79 -1.97 9.45
C PHE A 31 -6.93 -2.91 9.06
N GLY A 32 -8.14 -2.57 9.51
CA GLY A 32 -9.31 -3.41 9.45
C GLY A 32 -9.44 -4.38 10.64
N ASN A 33 -10.60 -5.03 10.78
CA ASN A 33 -10.94 -5.85 11.95
C ASN A 33 -9.94 -6.98 12.23
N ASN A 34 -9.42 -7.61 11.18
CA ASN A 34 -8.45 -8.70 11.25
C ASN A 34 -7.03 -8.31 10.83
N ASN A 35 -6.74 -7.00 10.66
CA ASN A 35 -5.47 -6.48 10.15
C ASN A 35 -5.13 -6.89 8.70
N LEU A 36 -6.03 -7.51 7.95
CA LEU A 36 -5.81 -8.00 6.60
C LEU A 36 -6.56 -7.20 5.52
N PHE A 37 -7.13 -6.05 5.88
CA PHE A 37 -7.83 -5.19 4.91
C PHE A 37 -6.97 -4.78 3.70
N PRO A 38 -5.68 -4.40 3.84
CA PRO A 38 -4.82 -4.13 2.69
C PRO A 38 -4.65 -5.33 1.75
N GLN A 39 -4.55 -6.54 2.29
CA GLN A 39 -4.46 -7.78 1.51
C GLN A 39 -5.76 -8.04 0.74
N ALA A 40 -6.91 -7.86 1.40
CA ALA A 40 -8.24 -8.00 0.76
C ALA A 40 -8.43 -6.99 -0.38
N ILE A 41 -8.04 -5.72 -0.18
CA ILE A 41 -8.04 -4.70 -1.25
C ILE A 41 -7.15 -5.13 -2.42
N ALA A 42 -5.93 -5.62 -2.15
CA ALA A 42 -4.99 -6.06 -3.18
C ALA A 42 -5.57 -7.22 -3.98
N GLU A 43 -6.26 -8.16 -3.32
CA GLU A 43 -6.92 -9.29 -3.98
C GLU A 43 -8.07 -8.84 -4.90
N ILE A 44 -8.95 -7.95 -4.41
CA ILE A 44 -10.04 -7.38 -5.22
C ILE A 44 -9.48 -6.66 -6.44
N ASN A 45 -8.47 -5.78 -6.25
CA ASN A 45 -7.83 -5.06 -7.35
C ASN A 45 -7.16 -5.97 -8.38
N ARG A 46 -6.67 -7.14 -7.95
CA ARG A 46 -6.04 -8.11 -8.86
C ARG A 46 -7.05 -8.89 -9.69
N ASN A 47 -8.16 -9.26 -9.08
CA ASN A 47 -9.06 -10.26 -9.56
C ASN A 47 -10.38 -9.72 -10.15
N SER A 48 -10.69 -8.43 -9.97
CA SER A 48 -11.86 -7.78 -10.59
C SER A 48 -11.43 -7.09 -11.91
N PRO A 49 -11.78 -7.65 -13.10
CA PRO A 49 -11.20 -7.19 -14.37
C PRO A 49 -11.51 -5.73 -14.69
N ILE A 50 -12.79 -5.34 -14.57
CA ILE A 50 -13.25 -3.97 -14.86
C ILE A 50 -12.63 -3.00 -13.88
N HIS A 51 -12.70 -3.31 -12.59
CA HIS A 51 -12.13 -2.48 -11.53
C HIS A 51 -10.64 -2.27 -11.73
N ARG A 52 -9.89 -3.35 -12.00
CA ARG A 52 -8.45 -3.28 -12.28
C ARG A 52 -8.13 -2.37 -13.47
N GLY A 53 -8.93 -2.44 -14.54
CA GLY A 53 -8.78 -1.57 -15.71
C GLY A 53 -8.90 -0.09 -15.35
N ILE A 54 -9.93 0.26 -14.58
CA ILE A 54 -10.18 1.63 -14.10
C ILE A 54 -9.04 2.11 -13.19
N MET A 55 -8.60 1.28 -12.23
CA MET A 55 -7.50 1.65 -11.32
C MET A 55 -6.18 1.85 -12.05
N ASN A 56 -5.86 1.01 -13.03
CA ASN A 56 -4.67 1.18 -13.86
C ASN A 56 -4.75 2.47 -14.68
N MET A 57 -5.89 2.77 -15.30
CA MET A 57 -6.09 4.01 -16.06
C MET A 57 -5.92 5.24 -15.16
N LYS A 58 -6.53 5.28 -13.97
CA LYS A 58 -6.34 6.35 -12.99
C LYS A 58 -4.86 6.53 -12.62
N THR A 59 -4.14 5.43 -12.39
CA THR A 59 -2.70 5.46 -12.10
C THR A 59 -1.88 6.03 -13.25
N HIS A 60 -2.20 5.67 -14.50
CA HIS A 60 -1.52 6.20 -15.68
C HIS A 60 -1.73 7.70 -15.86
N PHE A 61 -2.95 8.21 -15.64
CA PHE A 61 -3.23 9.65 -15.67
C PHE A 61 -2.42 10.40 -14.61
N LEU A 62 -2.35 9.89 -13.38
CA LEU A 62 -1.58 10.52 -12.30
C LEU A 62 -0.08 10.52 -12.56
N LYS A 63 0.46 9.46 -13.17
CA LYS A 63 1.87 9.37 -13.55
C LYS A 63 2.27 10.44 -14.54
N GLY A 64 1.41 10.80 -15.48
CA GLY A 64 1.66 11.80 -16.52
C GLY A 64 2.89 11.49 -17.35
N LYS A 65 3.58 12.54 -17.81
CA LYS A 65 4.79 12.44 -18.63
C LYS A 65 6.10 12.27 -17.83
N GLY A 66 6.00 12.27 -16.48
CA GLY A 66 7.16 12.17 -15.61
C GLY A 66 7.66 13.52 -15.10
N PHE A 67 8.96 13.56 -14.72
CA PHE A 67 9.59 14.75 -14.17
C PHE A 67 10.48 15.41 -15.21
N SER A 68 10.49 16.75 -15.21
CA SER A 68 11.44 17.56 -15.95
C SER A 68 12.08 18.59 -15.01
N THR A 69 13.27 19.05 -15.34
CA THR A 69 13.97 20.11 -14.62
C THR A 69 13.91 21.39 -15.44
N GLU A 70 13.54 22.50 -14.81
CA GLU A 70 13.49 23.81 -15.50
C GLU A 70 14.89 24.40 -15.76
N LYS A 71 15.88 24.00 -14.95
CA LYS A 71 17.28 24.43 -15.08
C LYS A 71 18.16 23.23 -15.34
N ASP A 72 19.25 23.46 -16.06
CA ASP A 72 20.25 22.42 -16.34
C ASP A 72 21.02 22.03 -15.08
N ASN A 73 20.36 21.21 -14.25
CA ASN A 73 20.91 20.65 -13.02
C ASN A 73 21.28 19.17 -13.27
N LYS A 74 22.53 18.96 -13.69
CA LYS A 74 23.05 17.63 -14.01
C LYS A 74 22.87 16.62 -12.88
N LYS A 75 23.15 17.00 -11.61
CA LYS A 75 22.99 16.11 -10.46
C LYS A 75 21.53 15.69 -10.25
N LEU A 76 20.58 16.62 -10.40
CA LEU A 76 19.16 16.32 -10.28
C LEU A 76 18.69 15.44 -11.44
N SER A 77 19.13 15.73 -12.66
CA SER A 77 18.79 14.91 -13.84
C SER A 77 19.31 13.47 -13.70
N GLU A 78 20.55 13.30 -13.23
CA GLU A 78 21.12 11.98 -12.94
C GLU A 78 20.33 11.24 -11.83
N TRP A 79 19.95 11.96 -10.77
CA TRP A 79 19.13 11.38 -9.71
C TRP A 79 17.72 10.98 -10.19
N LEU A 80 17.09 11.77 -11.04
CA LEU A 80 15.81 11.43 -11.64
C LEU A 80 15.87 10.13 -12.44
N LEU A 81 16.99 9.86 -13.09
CA LEU A 81 17.20 8.62 -13.83
C LEU A 81 17.54 7.43 -12.92
N ARG A 82 18.16 7.70 -11.77
CA ARG A 82 18.61 6.68 -10.82
C ARG A 82 18.38 7.12 -9.38
N ALA A 83 17.16 6.98 -8.90
CA ALA A 83 16.75 7.45 -7.59
C ALA A 83 17.12 6.52 -6.42
N ASN A 84 17.67 5.33 -6.70
CA ASN A 84 18.15 4.39 -5.69
C ASN A 84 19.21 3.42 -6.25
N ASN A 85 19.82 2.63 -5.36
CA ASN A 85 20.84 1.65 -5.69
C ASN A 85 20.31 0.38 -6.41
N LYS A 86 18.99 0.26 -6.58
CA LYS A 86 18.36 -0.78 -7.41
C LYS A 86 18.18 -0.36 -8.87
N ASN A 87 18.78 0.76 -9.28
CA ASN A 87 18.66 1.34 -10.61
C ASN A 87 17.23 1.73 -11.01
N GLU A 88 16.36 2.03 -10.03
CA GLU A 88 15.03 2.54 -10.32
C GLU A 88 15.08 4.06 -10.53
N SER A 89 14.39 4.55 -11.56
CA SER A 89 14.21 5.99 -11.77
C SER A 89 13.19 6.56 -10.79
N ALA A 90 13.28 7.86 -10.53
CA ALA A 90 12.31 8.56 -9.67
C ALA A 90 10.86 8.36 -10.14
N ILE A 91 10.62 8.42 -11.47
CA ILE A 91 9.29 8.18 -12.03
C ILE A 91 8.80 6.74 -11.81
N THR A 92 9.69 5.76 -11.79
CA THR A 92 9.34 4.36 -11.51
C THR A 92 8.91 4.21 -10.06
N VAL A 93 9.65 4.79 -9.12
CA VAL A 93 9.29 4.78 -7.70
C VAL A 93 7.95 5.51 -7.48
N CYS A 94 7.79 6.70 -8.05
CA CYS A 94 6.54 7.47 -7.95
C CYS A 94 5.35 6.73 -8.57
N ALA A 95 5.52 6.04 -9.69
CA ALA A 95 4.44 5.26 -10.30
C ALA A 95 3.93 4.14 -9.37
N LYS A 96 4.83 3.48 -8.62
CA LYS A 96 4.47 2.49 -7.61
C LYS A 96 3.71 3.15 -6.45
N LEU A 97 4.19 4.30 -5.95
CA LEU A 97 3.51 5.06 -4.89
C LEU A 97 2.11 5.53 -5.32
N MET A 98 1.98 6.04 -6.54
CA MET A 98 0.68 6.45 -7.10
C MET A 98 -0.28 5.27 -7.21
N LYS A 99 0.22 4.11 -7.65
CA LYS A 99 -0.57 2.89 -7.72
C LYS A 99 -1.08 2.48 -6.33
N ASP A 100 -0.21 2.43 -5.34
CA ASP A 100 -0.58 2.08 -3.97
C ASP A 100 -1.58 3.07 -3.39
N LYS A 101 -1.37 4.37 -3.60
CA LYS A 101 -2.29 5.42 -3.15
C LYS A 101 -3.66 5.30 -3.81
N VAL A 102 -3.73 5.00 -5.11
CA VAL A 102 -4.98 4.78 -5.83
C VAL A 102 -5.70 3.53 -5.33
N HIS A 103 -4.95 2.46 -5.03
CA HIS A 103 -5.53 1.18 -4.59
C HIS A 103 -6.03 1.23 -3.15
N SER A 104 -5.20 1.72 -2.21
CA SER A 104 -5.45 1.59 -0.78
C SER A 104 -5.72 2.92 -0.06
N GLY A 105 -5.49 4.05 -0.73
CA GLY A 105 -5.46 5.35 -0.07
C GLY A 105 -4.14 5.62 0.67
N ASN A 106 -3.18 4.69 0.66
CA ASN A 106 -1.90 4.80 1.36
C ASN A 106 -0.74 4.50 0.43
N ALA A 107 0.37 5.20 0.62
CA ALA A 107 1.64 4.91 -0.03
C ALA A 107 2.80 5.19 0.92
N TYR A 108 3.85 4.38 0.82
CA TYR A 108 4.99 4.44 1.73
C TYR A 108 6.29 4.54 0.93
N VAL A 109 7.09 5.57 1.21
CA VAL A 109 8.41 5.76 0.62
C VAL A 109 9.48 5.81 1.70
N GLU A 110 10.40 4.86 1.67
CA GLU A 110 11.59 4.88 2.53
C GLU A 110 12.63 5.82 1.92
N ILE A 111 13.18 6.68 2.76
CA ILE A 111 14.30 7.58 2.45
C ILE A 111 15.54 7.00 3.13
N VAL A 112 16.62 6.85 2.37
CA VAL A 112 17.92 6.42 2.88
C VAL A 112 18.97 7.45 2.48
N THR A 113 19.74 7.94 3.44
CA THR A 113 20.79 8.93 3.21
C THR A 113 21.98 8.67 4.13
N ASP A 114 23.14 9.27 3.85
CA ASP A 114 24.26 9.28 4.78
C ASP A 114 24.08 10.36 5.87
N LYS A 115 24.95 10.33 6.88
CA LYS A 115 24.94 11.35 7.98
C LYS A 115 25.15 12.77 7.49
N LYS A 116 25.84 12.95 6.36
CA LYS A 116 26.09 14.26 5.73
C LYS A 116 24.99 14.69 4.78
N ARG A 117 24.02 13.82 4.52
CA ARG A 117 22.94 14.00 3.53
C ARG A 117 23.49 14.34 2.14
N SER A 118 24.62 13.75 1.78
CA SER A 118 25.27 13.98 0.48
C SER A 118 24.55 13.34 -0.70
N PHE A 119 23.74 12.32 -0.42
CA PHE A 119 22.84 11.66 -1.37
C PHE A 119 21.51 11.29 -0.71
N VAL A 120 20.49 11.07 -1.54
CA VAL A 120 19.18 10.56 -1.11
C VAL A 120 18.78 9.42 -2.03
N ASN A 121 18.54 8.26 -1.45
CA ASN A 121 17.88 7.14 -2.14
C ASN A 121 16.44 7.02 -1.66
N ILE A 122 15.53 6.78 -2.59
CA ILE A 122 14.11 6.56 -2.28
C ILE A 122 13.68 5.14 -2.71
N PHE A 123 12.95 4.48 -1.82
CA PHE A 123 12.44 3.12 -2.06
C PHE A 123 10.96 3.04 -1.78
N HIS A 124 10.21 2.53 -2.73
CA HIS A 124 8.82 2.17 -2.51
C HIS A 124 8.71 1.01 -1.50
N LYS A 125 7.72 1.09 -0.60
CA LYS A 125 7.29 -0.01 0.27
C LYS A 125 5.84 -0.35 -0.03
N ASP A 126 5.59 -1.61 -0.26
CA ASP A 126 4.25 -2.13 -0.55
C ASP A 126 3.30 -1.87 0.63
N TYR A 127 2.16 -1.24 0.38
CA TYR A 127 1.18 -0.92 1.41
C TYR A 127 0.64 -2.15 2.15
N THR A 128 0.63 -3.32 1.51
CA THR A 128 0.19 -4.57 2.16
C THR A 128 1.12 -5.00 3.27
N THR A 129 2.40 -4.62 3.19
CA THR A 129 3.43 -4.98 4.18
C THR A 129 3.57 -3.99 5.32
N CYS A 130 3.00 -2.79 5.20
CA CYS A 130 3.21 -1.67 6.13
C CYS A 130 2.08 -1.56 7.16
N ARG A 131 2.44 -1.37 8.45
CA ARG A 131 1.52 -0.99 9.52
C ARG A 131 2.09 0.13 10.36
N LEU A 132 1.22 0.96 10.89
CA LEU A 132 1.59 2.03 11.81
C LEU A 132 1.92 1.44 13.18
N SER A 133 2.99 1.90 13.83
CA SER A 133 3.27 1.56 15.22
C SER A 133 2.17 2.08 16.14
N LYS A 134 2.03 1.48 17.32
CA LYS A 134 1.01 1.86 18.32
C LYS A 134 1.04 3.34 18.71
N ASP A 135 2.22 3.94 18.73
CA ASP A 135 2.45 5.37 19.02
C ASP A 135 2.35 6.27 17.78
N ALA A 136 2.07 5.69 16.62
CA ALA A 136 1.99 6.34 15.31
C ALA A 136 3.27 7.10 14.89
N LYS A 137 4.44 6.75 15.46
CA LYS A 137 5.72 7.41 15.16
C LYS A 137 6.62 6.63 14.20
N SER A 138 6.29 5.35 13.95
CA SER A 138 7.08 4.46 13.10
C SER A 138 6.17 3.62 12.22
N ILE A 139 6.75 3.08 11.14
CA ILE A 139 6.12 2.06 10.31
C ILE A 139 6.79 0.73 10.55
N LEU A 140 5.98 -0.28 10.86
CA LEU A 140 6.38 -1.67 10.92
C LEU A 140 6.20 -2.27 9.53
N ILE A 141 7.24 -2.93 9.03
CA ILE A 141 7.21 -3.59 7.72
C ILE A 141 7.38 -5.09 7.96
N HIS A 142 6.39 -5.87 7.55
CA HIS A 142 6.36 -7.32 7.66
C HIS A 142 5.70 -7.96 6.44
N GLY A 143 6.27 -9.07 5.96
CA GLY A 143 5.75 -9.76 4.76
C GLY A 143 4.50 -10.59 5.00
N ASP A 144 4.27 -11.05 6.24
CA ASP A 144 3.22 -11.99 6.59
C ASP A 144 2.45 -11.53 7.84
N TRP A 145 1.50 -10.63 7.63
CA TRP A 145 0.67 -10.09 8.72
C TRP A 145 -0.34 -11.08 9.28
N GLU A 146 -0.66 -12.14 8.56
CA GLU A 146 -1.54 -13.21 9.04
C GLU A 146 -0.88 -13.99 10.19
N ASN A 147 0.42 -14.27 10.04
CA ASN A 147 1.21 -15.01 11.02
C ASN A 147 2.14 -14.12 11.85
N TYR A 148 1.84 -12.82 11.97
CA TYR A 148 2.71 -11.83 12.62
C TYR A 148 3.16 -12.25 14.02
N GLN A 149 2.26 -12.79 14.85
CA GLN A 149 2.57 -13.14 16.24
C GLN A 149 3.68 -14.20 16.36
N SER A 150 3.74 -15.13 15.42
CA SER A 150 4.78 -16.18 15.38
C SER A 150 6.10 -15.71 14.75
N LYS A 151 6.09 -14.59 14.01
CA LYS A 151 7.22 -14.07 13.20
C LYS A 151 7.65 -12.66 13.59
N LYS A 152 7.42 -12.24 14.85
CA LYS A 152 7.75 -10.88 15.31
C LYS A 152 9.23 -10.50 15.13
N GLY A 153 10.16 -11.44 15.13
CA GLY A 153 11.58 -11.18 14.94
C GLY A 153 11.97 -10.71 13.53
N GLU A 154 11.10 -10.88 12.54
CA GLU A 154 11.35 -10.50 11.14
C GLU A 154 10.87 -9.06 10.81
N VAL A 155 10.36 -8.34 11.81
CA VAL A 155 9.77 -7.00 11.60
C VAL A 155 10.86 -5.95 11.47
N LYS A 156 10.81 -5.18 10.38
CA LYS A 156 11.62 -3.97 10.23
C LYS A 156 10.83 -2.76 10.71
N ILE A 157 11.41 -1.98 11.63
CA ILE A 157 10.79 -0.76 12.17
C ILE A 157 11.56 0.45 11.67
N ILE A 158 10.87 1.37 10.98
CA ILE A 158 11.44 2.59 10.43
C ILE A 158 10.64 3.79 10.95
N PRO A 159 11.30 4.81 11.56
CA PRO A 159 10.60 6.00 12.05
C PRO A 159 10.02 6.83 10.89
N ILE A 160 8.91 7.50 11.18
CA ILE A 160 8.27 8.41 10.22
C ILE A 160 9.07 9.71 10.17
N TYR A 161 9.29 10.21 8.95
CA TYR A 161 9.91 11.51 8.72
C TYR A 161 9.17 12.63 9.52
N PRO A 162 9.87 13.57 10.18
CA PRO A 162 11.30 13.91 10.01
C PRO A 162 12.28 13.13 10.91
N GLN A 163 11.84 12.11 11.63
CA GLN A 163 12.73 11.29 12.47
C GLN A 163 13.53 10.30 11.61
N PHE A 164 14.77 10.06 12.01
CA PHE A 164 15.66 9.11 11.35
C PHE A 164 16.21 8.10 12.35
N LYS A 165 16.35 6.86 11.91
CA LYS A 165 17.08 5.80 12.60
C LYS A 165 18.38 5.52 11.86
N GLU A 166 19.48 5.44 12.59
CA GLU A 166 20.75 4.95 12.03
C GLU A 166 20.75 3.44 11.98
N GLU A 167 21.07 2.90 10.81
CA GLU A 167 21.20 1.47 10.56
C GLU A 167 22.25 1.26 9.47
N ASP A 168 23.27 0.42 9.75
CA ASP A 168 24.37 0.12 8.81
C ASP A 168 25.13 1.36 8.28
N GLY A 169 25.29 2.39 9.11
CA GLY A 169 25.95 3.64 8.74
C GLY A 169 25.08 4.61 7.91
N PHE A 170 23.83 4.27 7.64
CA PHE A 170 22.87 5.11 6.92
C PHE A 170 21.74 5.58 7.82
N LEU A 171 21.21 6.76 7.51
CA LEU A 171 20.01 7.30 8.14
C LEU A 171 18.79 6.87 7.31
N ARG A 172 17.81 6.26 7.98
CA ARG A 172 16.58 5.77 7.39
C ARG A 172 15.36 6.46 7.99
N SER A 173 14.44 6.83 7.15
CA SER A 173 13.14 7.38 7.51
C SER A 173 12.09 6.92 6.50
N ILE A 174 10.82 6.99 6.86
CA ILE A 174 9.73 6.65 5.95
C ILE A 174 8.69 7.77 5.91
N ILE A 175 8.20 8.10 4.72
CA ILE A 175 7.07 9.01 4.55
C ILE A 175 5.83 8.16 4.29
N HIS A 176 4.79 8.38 5.09
CA HIS A 176 3.46 7.82 4.87
C HIS A 176 2.58 8.87 4.18
N ILE A 177 2.24 8.62 2.93
CA ILE A 177 1.36 9.46 2.11
C ILE A 177 -0.02 8.83 2.15
N LYS A 178 -1.00 9.52 2.75
CA LYS A 178 -2.36 9.00 2.87
C LYS A 178 -3.40 9.93 2.26
N THR A 179 -4.48 9.35 1.75
CA THR A 179 -5.68 10.10 1.34
C THR A 179 -6.44 10.48 2.61
N TYR A 180 -6.80 11.76 2.73
CA TYR A 180 -7.65 12.19 3.82
C TYR A 180 -9.08 11.67 3.61
N GLU A 181 -9.62 11.04 4.65
CA GLU A 181 -11.01 10.66 4.74
C GLU A 181 -11.51 11.00 6.14
N PRO A 182 -12.65 11.67 6.31
CA PRO A 182 -13.23 11.94 7.62
C PRO A 182 -13.37 10.65 8.45
N GLN A 183 -13.07 10.75 9.76
CA GLN A 183 -13.09 9.63 10.72
C GLN A 183 -11.92 8.65 10.60
N PHE A 184 -11.02 8.79 9.60
CA PHE A 184 -9.83 7.96 9.43
C PHE A 184 -8.57 8.76 9.79
N ASN A 185 -8.00 8.52 10.98
CA ASN A 185 -6.84 9.30 11.48
C ASN A 185 -5.51 8.62 11.17
N TYR A 186 -5.47 7.30 11.15
CA TYR A 186 -4.25 6.51 11.04
C TYR A 186 -3.93 6.12 9.61
N TYR A 187 -4.87 5.54 8.91
CA TYR A 187 -4.73 5.12 7.52
C TYR A 187 -5.58 5.97 6.59
N GLY A 188 -5.15 6.07 5.34
CA GLY A 188 -5.97 6.65 4.29
C GLY A 188 -6.94 5.61 3.73
N VAL A 189 -8.03 6.09 3.14
CA VAL A 189 -9.01 5.26 2.44
C VAL A 189 -9.06 5.70 0.99
N SER A 190 -9.12 4.76 0.07
CA SER A 190 -9.23 5.08 -1.37
C SER A 190 -10.64 5.48 -1.76
N ASP A 191 -10.77 6.40 -2.69
CA ASP A 191 -12.05 6.91 -3.21
C ASP A 191 -12.96 5.80 -3.76
N TRP A 192 -12.38 4.69 -4.29
CA TRP A 192 -13.16 3.61 -4.87
C TRP A 192 -13.83 2.70 -3.83
N ILE A 193 -13.53 2.87 -2.54
CA ILE A 193 -14.16 2.09 -1.47
C ILE A 193 -15.69 2.15 -1.52
N ALA A 194 -16.26 3.28 -1.94
CA ALA A 194 -17.70 3.40 -2.19
C ALA A 194 -18.22 2.39 -3.22
N ALA A 195 -17.39 1.96 -4.18
CA ALA A 195 -17.71 0.97 -5.19
C ALA A 195 -17.23 -0.46 -4.82
N MET A 196 -16.80 -0.70 -3.58
CA MET A 196 -16.22 -1.99 -3.16
C MET A 196 -17.17 -3.16 -3.42
N ASN A 197 -18.45 -3.01 -3.09
CA ASN A 197 -19.44 -4.06 -3.31
C ASN A 197 -19.57 -4.43 -4.79
N ALA A 198 -19.57 -3.43 -5.70
CA ALA A 198 -19.61 -3.67 -7.13
C ALA A 198 -18.35 -4.41 -7.64
N ALA A 199 -17.16 -4.04 -7.12
CA ALA A 199 -15.91 -4.71 -7.46
C ALA A 199 -15.88 -6.17 -6.96
N VAL A 200 -16.40 -6.42 -5.76
CA VAL A 200 -16.53 -7.78 -5.17
C VAL A 200 -17.54 -8.62 -5.97
N ILE A 201 -18.68 -8.06 -6.35
CA ILE A 201 -19.68 -8.76 -7.19
C ILE A 201 -19.05 -9.14 -8.52
N CYS A 202 -18.38 -8.21 -9.20
CA CYS A 202 -17.69 -8.50 -10.48
C CYS A 202 -16.67 -9.64 -10.33
N TYR A 203 -15.87 -9.64 -9.27
CA TYR A 203 -14.91 -10.71 -8.98
C TYR A 203 -15.60 -12.06 -8.76
N LYS A 204 -16.63 -12.12 -7.90
CA LYS A 204 -17.34 -13.35 -7.57
C LYS A 204 -18.13 -13.90 -8.76
N THR A 205 -18.76 -13.03 -9.54
CA THR A 205 -19.46 -13.45 -10.78
C THR A 205 -18.50 -14.07 -11.77
N SER A 206 -17.31 -13.51 -11.94
CA SER A 206 -16.29 -14.08 -12.82
C SER A 206 -15.86 -15.49 -12.36
N LYS A 207 -15.64 -15.68 -11.06
CA LYS A 207 -15.33 -17.00 -10.49
C LYS A 207 -16.48 -18.01 -10.67
N TRP A 208 -17.71 -17.58 -10.45
CA TRP A 208 -18.89 -18.43 -10.60
C TRP A 208 -19.09 -18.88 -12.06
N ASN A 209 -18.92 -17.94 -13.02
CA ASN A 209 -19.00 -18.28 -14.44
C ASN A 209 -17.94 -19.31 -14.83
N LEU A 210 -16.69 -19.16 -14.37
CA LEU A 210 -15.62 -20.15 -14.62
C LEU A 210 -15.98 -21.52 -14.06
N SER A 211 -16.42 -21.60 -12.82
CA SER A 211 -16.80 -22.89 -12.20
C SER A 211 -17.95 -23.61 -12.90
N ARG A 212 -18.79 -22.87 -13.66
CA ARG A 212 -19.84 -23.46 -14.49
C ARG A 212 -19.38 -23.96 -15.85
N LEU A 213 -18.27 -23.42 -16.34
CA LEU A 213 -17.69 -23.88 -17.61
C LEU A 213 -16.81 -25.12 -17.40
N ASP A 214 -16.34 -25.36 -16.18
CA ASP A 214 -15.49 -26.50 -15.83
C ASP A 214 -16.32 -27.77 -15.42
N ASN A 215 -17.66 -27.64 -15.34
CA ASN A 215 -18.63 -28.72 -15.08
C ASN A 215 -19.55 -28.97 -16.30
#